data_827ea7db446b5fc47e8ffcb838cb0bf7
#
_entry.id   827ea7db446b5fc47e8ffcb838cb0bf7
#
_cell.length_a   1.000
_cell.length_b   1.000
_cell.length_c   1.000
_cell.angle_alpha   90.00
_cell.angle_beta   90.00
_cell.angle_gamma   90.00
#
_symmetry.space_group_name_H-M   'P 1'
#
loop_
_entity.id
_entity.type
_entity.pdbx_description
1 polymer ?
#
loop_
_entity_poly.entity_id
_entity_poly.type
_entity_poly.pdbx_seq_one_letter_code
_entity_poly.pdbx_strand_id
1 'polypeptide(L)'
;MVKKLLFILFLCFSTAVFSQKTLQKLAAAPNPFFSKTTIQFNTTKNQTVFLVVKNVLGKTVFSKTYSTKKGINKITFNRDNLQSGMYIYAIRSSNEMVSKRFVIK
;
A
#
# COMPACT_ATOMS: atom_id res chain seq x y z
N MET A 1 -22.77 6.81 -40.36
CA MET A 1 -21.47 7.45 -40.15
C MET A 1 -21.44 8.27 -38.88
N VAL A 2 -22.42 9.13 -38.67
CA VAL A 2 -22.46 9.97 -37.45
C VAL A 2 -22.56 9.10 -36.18
N LYS A 3 -23.32 7.98 -36.26
CA LYS A 3 -23.45 7.08 -35.12
C LYS A 3 -22.14 6.44 -34.69
N LYS A 4 -21.25 6.11 -35.65
CA LYS A 4 -19.95 5.55 -35.34
C LYS A 4 -19.03 6.56 -34.67
N LEU A 5 -19.10 7.81 -35.11
CA LEU A 5 -18.31 8.89 -34.52
C LEU A 5 -18.72 9.15 -33.08
N LEU A 6 -20.04 9.18 -32.82
CA LEU A 6 -20.56 9.35 -31.47
C LEU A 6 -20.15 8.23 -30.53
N PHE A 7 -20.13 7.00 -31.03
CA PHE A 7 -19.73 5.85 -30.26
C PHE A 7 -18.25 5.93 -29.87
N ILE A 8 -17.39 6.31 -30.80
CA ILE A 8 -15.96 6.46 -30.53
C ILE A 8 -15.72 7.58 -29.50
N LEU A 9 -16.43 8.69 -29.61
CA LEU A 9 -16.33 9.78 -28.67
C LEU A 9 -16.73 9.36 -27.27
N PHE A 10 -17.79 8.60 -27.14
CA PHE A 10 -18.25 8.06 -25.86
C PHE A 10 -17.21 7.12 -25.25
N LEU A 11 -16.57 6.29 -26.05
CA LEU A 11 -15.54 5.38 -25.58
C LEU A 11 -14.33 6.14 -25.03
N CYS A 12 -13.89 7.18 -25.73
CA CYS A 12 -12.79 8.02 -25.28
C CYS A 12 -13.11 8.71 -23.95
N PHE A 13 -14.35 9.14 -23.77
CA PHE A 13 -14.76 9.79 -22.54
C PHE A 13 -14.75 8.81 -21.37
N SER A 14 -15.20 7.56 -21.59
CA SER A 14 -15.23 6.57 -20.51
C SER A 14 -13.83 6.15 -20.05
N THR A 15 -12.81 6.25 -20.91
CA THR A 15 -11.44 5.92 -20.53
C THR A 15 -10.75 7.03 -19.73
N ALA A 16 -11.36 8.21 -19.63
CA ALA A 16 -10.81 9.32 -18.88
C ALA A 16 -11.14 9.27 -17.38
N VAL A 17 -11.90 8.28 -16.94
CA VAL A 17 -12.24 8.15 -15.51
C VAL A 17 -11.16 7.34 -14.82
N PHE A 18 -10.45 7.97 -13.89
CA PHE A 18 -9.43 7.30 -13.07
C PHE A 18 -9.84 7.28 -11.62
N SER A 19 -9.45 6.23 -10.93
CA SER A 19 -9.50 6.24 -9.48
C SER A 19 -8.34 7.08 -8.95
N GLN A 20 -8.61 7.99 -8.01
CA GLN A 20 -7.57 8.76 -7.34
C GLN A 20 -6.88 7.90 -6.29
N LYS A 21 -5.55 7.98 -6.23
CA LYS A 21 -4.77 7.31 -5.22
C LYS A 21 -4.81 8.13 -3.93
N THR A 22 -5.27 7.50 -2.86
CA THR A 22 -5.30 8.12 -1.54
C THR A 22 -4.11 7.72 -0.68
N LEU A 23 -3.49 6.55 -0.96
CA LEU A 23 -2.33 6.06 -0.22
C LEU A 23 -1.06 6.37 -1.01
N GLN A 24 -0.12 7.09 -0.40
CA GLN A 24 1.06 7.60 -1.08
C GLN A 24 2.29 7.53 -0.19
N LYS A 25 3.47 7.58 -0.81
CA LYS A 25 4.77 7.75 -0.14
C LYS A 25 5.04 6.70 0.94
N LEU A 26 4.70 5.45 0.64
CA LEU A 26 5.00 4.34 1.53
C LEU A 26 6.52 4.15 1.67
N ALA A 27 7.02 4.09 2.89
CA ALA A 27 8.42 3.85 3.18
C ALA A 27 8.59 3.20 4.54
N ALA A 28 9.66 2.46 4.71
CA ALA A 28 10.08 1.93 6.00
C ALA A 28 11.48 2.42 6.30
N ALA A 29 11.71 2.91 7.52
CA ALA A 29 13.02 3.36 7.98
C ALA A 29 13.20 3.03 9.46
N PRO A 30 14.33 2.44 9.85
CA PRO A 30 15.46 2.01 9.03
C PRO A 30 15.11 0.82 8.13
N ASN A 31 15.85 0.67 7.04
CA ASN A 31 15.73 -0.44 6.12
C ASN A 31 17.10 -0.65 5.45
N PRO A 32 17.86 -1.73 5.73
CA PRO A 32 17.51 -2.86 6.63
C PRO A 32 17.40 -2.51 8.10
N PHE A 33 16.75 -3.38 8.87
CA PHE A 33 16.62 -3.18 10.31
C PHE A 33 16.86 -4.50 11.08
N PHE A 34 17.18 -4.38 12.38
CA PHE A 34 17.39 -5.55 13.24
C PHE A 34 16.11 -5.92 13.99
N SER A 35 15.62 -5.04 14.85
CA SER A 35 14.52 -5.35 15.77
C SER A 35 13.21 -4.72 15.35
N LYS A 36 13.24 -3.49 14.86
CA LYS A 36 12.04 -2.77 14.50
C LYS A 36 12.31 -1.72 13.44
N THR A 37 11.27 -1.37 12.72
CA THR A 37 11.28 -0.30 11.74
C THR A 37 9.98 0.50 11.86
N THR A 38 9.97 1.70 11.32
CA THR A 38 8.77 2.53 11.24
C THR A 38 8.29 2.53 9.80
N ILE A 39 7.06 2.09 9.59
CA ILE A 39 6.39 2.16 8.29
C ILE A 39 5.61 3.46 8.26
N GLN A 40 5.89 4.27 7.27
CA GLN A 40 5.28 5.58 7.10
C GLN A 40 4.58 5.66 5.76
N PHE A 41 3.43 6.28 5.74
CA PHE A 41 2.70 6.56 4.50
C PHE A 41 1.82 7.77 4.69
N ASN A 42 1.43 8.36 3.57
CA ASN A 42 0.53 9.52 3.53
C ASN A 42 -0.83 9.07 3.00
N THR A 43 -1.89 9.52 3.63
CA THR A 43 -3.24 9.29 3.12
C THR A 43 -3.98 10.61 2.97
N THR A 44 -4.77 10.74 1.90
CA THR A 44 -5.51 11.96 1.61
C THR A 44 -6.83 12.06 2.37
N LYS A 45 -7.22 10.99 3.06
CA LYS A 45 -8.47 10.95 3.84
C LYS A 45 -8.35 10.00 5.01
N ASN A 46 -9.22 10.19 6.00
CA ASN A 46 -9.37 9.23 7.09
C ASN A 46 -9.96 7.94 6.52
N GLN A 47 -9.34 6.80 6.80
CA GLN A 47 -9.83 5.51 6.30
C GLN A 47 -9.22 4.36 7.10
N THR A 48 -9.82 3.20 6.99
CA THR A 48 -9.29 1.97 7.56
C THR A 48 -8.37 1.31 6.54
N VAL A 49 -7.19 0.90 7.01
CA VAL A 49 -6.21 0.19 6.19
C VAL A 49 -5.76 -1.08 6.88
N PHE A 50 -5.22 -2.01 6.08
CA PHE A 50 -4.58 -3.22 6.56
C PHE A 50 -3.10 -3.15 6.25
N LEU A 51 -2.27 -3.39 7.26
CA LEU A 51 -0.86 -3.66 7.03
C LEU A 51 -0.70 -5.17 6.89
N VAL A 52 -0.14 -5.60 5.78
CA VAL A 52 0.14 -7.01 5.49
C VAL A 52 1.62 -7.14 5.20
N VAL A 53 2.27 -8.11 5.85
CA VAL A 53 3.68 -8.43 5.60
C VAL A 53 3.76 -9.88 5.13
N LYS A 54 4.44 -10.08 4.02
CA LYS A 54 4.63 -11.40 3.40
C LYS A 54 6.11 -11.71 3.28
N ASN A 55 6.45 -12.99 3.40
CA ASN A 55 7.80 -13.46 3.11
C ASN A 55 8.01 -13.64 1.61
N VAL A 56 9.22 -14.05 1.20
CA VAL A 56 9.55 -14.24 -0.22
C VAL A 56 8.75 -15.34 -0.91
N LEU A 57 8.16 -16.26 -0.15
CA LEU A 57 7.30 -17.32 -0.69
C LEU A 57 5.86 -16.85 -0.87
N GLY A 58 5.56 -15.59 -0.51
CA GLY A 58 4.22 -15.04 -0.61
C GLY A 58 3.32 -15.37 0.58
N LYS A 59 3.87 -15.98 1.63
CA LYS A 59 3.10 -16.29 2.82
C LYS A 59 2.95 -15.07 3.70
N THR A 60 1.72 -14.78 4.13
CA THR A 60 1.44 -13.70 5.08
C THR A 60 1.98 -14.09 6.46
N VAL A 61 2.91 -13.28 6.98
CA VAL A 61 3.51 -13.49 8.30
C VAL A 61 2.99 -12.50 9.33
N PHE A 62 2.33 -11.43 8.89
CA PHE A 62 1.73 -10.43 9.77
C PHE A 62 0.60 -9.73 9.04
N SER A 63 -0.49 -9.46 9.78
CA SER A 63 -1.61 -8.69 9.25
C SER A 63 -2.31 -7.98 10.42
N LYS A 64 -2.55 -6.69 10.26
CA LYS A 64 -3.25 -5.91 11.28
C LYS A 64 -4.00 -4.75 10.64
N THR A 65 -5.14 -4.42 11.23
CA THR A 65 -6.01 -3.32 10.80
C THR A 65 -5.67 -2.06 11.58
N TYR A 66 -5.64 -0.93 10.88
CA TYR A 66 -5.38 0.39 11.47
C TYR A 66 -6.40 1.39 10.97
N SER A 67 -6.82 2.28 11.87
CA SER A 67 -7.56 3.49 11.50
C SER A 67 -6.57 4.60 11.22
N THR A 68 -6.66 5.22 10.07
CA THR A 68 -5.73 6.28 9.68
C THR A 68 -6.42 7.64 9.72
N LYS A 69 -5.59 8.67 9.84
CA LYS A 69 -6.03 10.06 9.72
C LYS A 69 -5.37 10.69 8.51
N LYS A 70 -6.06 11.61 7.87
CA LYS A 70 -5.51 12.39 6.76
C LYS A 70 -4.13 12.93 7.13
N GLY A 71 -3.17 12.75 6.24
CA GLY A 71 -1.79 13.17 6.43
C GLY A 71 -0.85 11.99 6.62
N ILE A 72 0.23 12.21 7.34
CA ILE A 72 1.28 11.22 7.55
C ILE A 72 0.87 10.29 8.70
N ASN A 73 0.93 8.98 8.43
CA ASN A 73 0.70 7.93 9.42
C ASN A 73 1.97 7.12 9.61
N LYS A 74 2.27 6.74 10.84
CA LYS A 74 3.46 5.95 11.19
C LYS A 74 3.03 4.73 11.98
N ILE A 75 3.55 3.57 11.59
CA ILE A 75 3.29 2.30 12.26
C ILE A 75 4.64 1.70 12.63
N THR A 76 4.82 1.38 13.90
CA THR A 76 6.00 0.64 14.34
C THR A 76 5.81 -0.84 14.07
N PHE A 77 6.73 -1.43 13.33
CA PHE A 77 6.73 -2.85 13.03
C PHE A 77 7.90 -3.52 13.73
N ASN A 78 7.59 -4.54 14.54
CA ASN A 78 8.59 -5.33 15.27
C ASN A 78 8.79 -6.65 14.56
N ARG A 79 10.05 -7.09 14.46
CA ARG A 79 10.34 -8.36 13.79
C ARG A 79 9.85 -9.56 14.60
N ASP A 80 9.85 -9.47 15.93
CA ASP A 80 9.52 -10.57 16.83
C ASP A 80 10.32 -11.83 16.46
N ASN A 81 9.65 -12.91 16.07
CA ASN A 81 10.28 -14.18 15.74
C ASN A 81 10.56 -14.35 14.23
N LEU A 82 10.39 -13.31 13.44
CA LEU A 82 10.62 -13.40 12.00
C LEU A 82 12.11 -13.55 11.72
N GLN A 83 12.43 -14.45 10.81
CA GLN A 83 13.81 -14.70 10.40
C GLN A 83 14.36 -13.55 9.58
N SER A 84 15.70 -13.45 9.56
CA SER A 84 16.39 -12.50 8.69
C SER A 84 16.06 -12.79 7.23
N GLY A 85 15.92 -11.75 6.44
CA GLY A 85 15.60 -11.89 5.03
C GLY A 85 14.78 -10.74 4.51
N MET A 86 14.34 -10.88 3.26
CA MET A 86 13.53 -9.88 2.58
C MET A 86 12.05 -10.18 2.76
N TYR A 87 11.29 -9.12 2.97
CA TYR A 87 9.84 -9.19 3.14
C TYR A 87 9.19 -8.12 2.28
N ILE A 88 7.96 -8.38 1.88
CA ILE A 88 7.11 -7.42 1.19
C ILE A 88 6.07 -6.92 2.18
N TYR A 89 6.01 -5.62 2.37
CA TYR A 89 4.98 -5.01 3.21
C TYR A 89 4.04 -4.17 2.35
N ALA A 90 2.77 -4.22 2.67
CA ALA A 90 1.73 -3.57 1.91
C ALA A 90 0.74 -2.87 2.82
N ILE A 91 0.30 -1.70 2.41
CA ILE A 91 -0.86 -1.00 2.99
C ILE A 91 -2.00 -1.15 2.01
N ARG A 92 -3.10 -1.71 2.49
CA ARG A 92 -4.28 -1.97 1.65
C ARG A 92 -5.51 -1.31 2.24
N SER A 93 -6.25 -0.59 1.40
CA SER A 93 -7.57 -0.09 1.73
C SER A 93 -8.63 -0.91 1.00
N SER A 94 -9.89 -0.47 1.01
CA SER A 94 -10.99 -1.17 0.32
C SER A 94 -10.77 -1.28 -1.19
N ASN A 95 -10.09 -0.31 -1.79
CA ASN A 95 -9.95 -0.21 -3.25
C ASN A 95 -8.54 0.10 -3.74
N GLU A 96 -7.55 0.14 -2.83
CA GLU A 96 -6.16 0.44 -3.19
C GLU A 96 -5.20 -0.49 -2.45
N MET A 97 -4.03 -0.66 -3.03
CA MET A 97 -2.91 -1.32 -2.36
C MET A 97 -1.60 -0.69 -2.83
N VAL A 98 -0.73 -0.37 -1.89
CA VAL A 98 0.64 0.04 -2.16
C VAL A 98 1.57 -0.89 -1.40
N SER A 99 2.66 -1.31 -2.03
CA SER A 99 3.59 -2.24 -1.43
C SER A 99 5.03 -1.86 -1.73
N LYS A 100 5.91 -2.25 -0.82
CA LYS A 100 7.36 -2.11 -0.96
C LYS A 100 8.04 -3.25 -0.22
N ARG A 101 9.36 -3.24 -0.21
CA ARG A 101 10.17 -4.28 0.42
C ARG A 101 10.98 -3.70 1.55
N PHE A 102 11.22 -4.51 2.58
CA PHE A 102 12.24 -4.23 3.56
C PHE A 102 13.06 -5.49 3.86
N VAL A 103 14.19 -5.29 4.49
CA VAL A 103 15.11 -6.37 4.85
C VAL A 103 15.27 -6.40 6.37
N ILE A 104 15.10 -7.57 6.94
CA ILE A 104 15.43 -7.86 8.34
C ILE A 104 16.83 -8.45 8.38
N LYS A 105 17.72 -7.81 9.11
CA LYS A 105 19.09 -8.28 9.26
C LYS A 105 19.19 -9.48 10.18
#